data_d74ef8e3d571271f9748ba4108c275f2
#
_entry.id   d74ef8e3d571271f9748ba4108c275f2
#
_cell.length_a   1.000
_cell.length_b   1.000
_cell.length_c   1.000
_cell.angle_alpha   90.00
_cell.angle_beta   90.00
_cell.angle_gamma   90.00
#
_symmetry.space_group_name_H-M   'P 1'
#
loop_
_entity.id
_entity.type
_entity.pdbx_description
1 polymer ?
#
loop_
_entity_poly.entity_id
_entity_poly.type
_entity_poly.pdbx_seq_one_letter_code
_entity_poly.pdbx_strand_id
1 'polypeptide(L)'
;MKVASLYRYPVKGLSPEHLASVPLAAGSGFPLDRKYALLRTEAAFDAAAPAWLAKANFVMLMLHEQVAGLRTRYAAQGEQLSIRTADGHERAFPLGTPAGRAALGRFFLEFMPRRLTAEPRLVEAQGHQFTDKAEKYVSLINLASVRELEKRWGESLDPLRFRANIYIDGAAPFAEMDWVGREIGFGNVFAEVMQRNGRCAATNVNPQTGARDRDVPGKLRADFGHKDLGVYLKITQSGLLSAGDPVVIEPVMGEKREASGAAAGRSTPYDPNQLICTACYYLFDPRKLNAAWTAPRDLPENYRCPDCGAGRNACVPAAGYHAKT
;
A
#
# COMPACT_ATOMS: atom_id res chain seq x y z
N MET A 1 7.13 20.97 -10.60
CA MET A 1 6.27 19.84 -10.19
C MET A 1 5.19 20.38 -9.26
N LYS A 2 4.06 19.71 -9.15
CA LYS A 2 2.97 20.11 -8.24
C LYS A 2 2.26 18.89 -7.64
N VAL A 3 1.61 19.08 -6.50
CA VAL A 3 0.66 18.11 -5.92
C VAL A 3 -0.57 18.08 -6.82
N ALA A 4 -0.85 16.91 -7.42
CA ALA A 4 -2.00 16.74 -8.31
C ALA A 4 -3.27 16.40 -7.54
N SER A 5 -3.16 15.51 -6.54
CA SER A 5 -4.29 15.11 -5.70
C SER A 5 -3.84 14.45 -4.40
N LEU A 6 -4.72 14.48 -3.41
CA LEU A 6 -4.50 13.94 -2.08
C LEU A 6 -5.60 12.94 -1.73
N TYR A 7 -5.21 11.82 -1.15
CA TYR A 7 -6.16 10.79 -0.72
C TYR A 7 -5.79 10.21 0.64
N ARG A 8 -6.80 9.87 1.41
CA ARG A 8 -6.67 9.01 2.59
C ARG A 8 -7.61 7.81 2.49
N TYR A 9 -7.34 6.79 3.26
CA TYR A 9 -8.09 5.54 3.28
C TYR A 9 -8.47 5.23 4.72
N PRO A 10 -9.57 5.76 5.27
CA PRO A 10 -9.89 5.68 6.69
C PRO A 10 -9.92 4.25 7.23
N VAL A 11 -10.39 3.31 6.40
CA VAL A 11 -10.41 1.87 6.73
C VAL A 11 -9.48 1.11 5.78
N LYS A 12 -8.58 0.28 6.35
CA LYS A 12 -7.67 -0.57 5.55
C LYS A 12 -8.46 -1.41 4.54
N GLY A 13 -8.04 -1.39 3.28
CA GLY A 13 -8.67 -2.16 2.19
C GLY A 13 -9.87 -1.49 1.52
N LEU A 14 -10.52 -0.50 2.13
CA LEU A 14 -11.72 0.14 1.59
C LEU A 14 -11.42 1.38 0.72
N SER A 15 -12.46 2.09 0.29
CA SER A 15 -12.39 3.19 -0.68
C SER A 15 -11.51 4.35 -0.22
N PRO A 16 -10.89 5.08 -1.17
CA PRO A 16 -10.23 6.35 -0.89
C PRO A 16 -11.23 7.46 -0.57
N GLU A 17 -10.77 8.45 0.18
CA GLU A 17 -11.39 9.75 0.37
C GLU A 17 -10.47 10.82 -0.25
N HIS A 18 -10.99 11.56 -1.22
CA HIS A 18 -10.27 12.67 -1.84
C HIS A 18 -10.28 13.89 -0.92
N LEU A 19 -9.14 14.56 -0.83
CA LEU A 19 -8.95 15.74 0.03
C LEU A 19 -8.45 16.92 -0.81
N ALA A 20 -8.99 18.11 -0.56
CA ALA A 20 -8.45 19.35 -1.10
C ALA A 20 -7.14 19.75 -0.39
N SER A 21 -7.09 19.53 0.93
CA SER A 21 -5.92 19.82 1.76
C SER A 21 -5.90 18.93 2.99
N VAL A 22 -4.75 18.86 3.65
CA VAL A 22 -4.55 18.07 4.87
C VAL A 22 -3.46 18.69 5.74
N PRO A 23 -3.68 18.88 7.07
CA PRO A 23 -2.62 19.25 7.99
C PRO A 23 -1.73 18.04 8.26
N LEU A 24 -0.44 18.16 7.98
CA LEU A 24 0.56 17.14 8.27
C LEU A 24 1.39 17.56 9.49
N ALA A 25 1.73 16.61 10.34
CA ALA A 25 2.58 16.84 11.50
C ALA A 25 3.88 16.04 11.38
N ALA A 26 5.00 16.67 11.74
CA ALA A 26 6.31 16.03 11.74
C ALA A 26 6.31 14.75 12.59
N GLY A 27 6.92 13.68 12.08
CA GLY A 27 6.96 12.36 12.72
C GLY A 27 5.64 11.60 12.75
N SER A 28 4.57 12.14 12.15
CA SER A 28 3.25 11.51 12.08
C SER A 28 2.94 10.98 10.69
N GLY A 29 2.06 10.00 10.61
CA GLY A 29 1.51 9.54 9.35
C GLY A 29 0.40 10.46 8.84
N PHE A 30 -0.19 10.09 7.72
CA PHE A 30 -1.27 10.86 7.10
C PHE A 30 -2.54 10.80 7.98
N PRO A 31 -3.16 11.94 8.34
CA PRO A 31 -4.27 11.98 9.29
C PRO A 31 -5.46 11.12 8.88
N LEU A 32 -5.98 10.32 9.82
CA LEU A 32 -7.08 9.36 9.64
C LEU A 32 -6.82 8.27 8.59
N ASP A 33 -5.64 8.21 8.00
CA ASP A 33 -5.30 7.17 7.02
C ASP A 33 -5.10 5.83 7.72
N ARG A 34 -5.85 4.80 7.30
CA ARG A 34 -5.88 3.46 7.92
C ARG A 34 -6.05 3.53 9.45
N LYS A 35 -6.88 4.50 9.91
CA LYS A 35 -7.28 4.60 11.33
C LYS A 35 -7.93 3.30 11.80
N TYR A 36 -8.72 2.68 10.91
CA TYR A 36 -9.43 1.44 11.18
C TYR A 36 -8.93 0.30 10.31
N ALA A 37 -9.06 -0.93 10.84
CA ALA A 37 -8.90 -2.15 10.05
C ALA A 37 -9.92 -3.20 10.50
N LEU A 38 -10.28 -4.08 9.58
CA LEU A 38 -11.11 -5.26 9.86
C LEU A 38 -10.18 -6.44 10.13
N LEU A 39 -9.96 -6.74 11.41
CA LEU A 39 -9.11 -7.83 11.87
C LEU A 39 -9.83 -9.16 11.63
N ARG A 40 -9.17 -10.10 10.99
CA ARG A 40 -9.65 -11.48 10.84
C ARG A 40 -9.55 -12.20 12.19
N THR A 41 -10.42 -13.13 12.43
CA THR A 41 -10.83 -13.63 13.74
C THR A 41 -9.76 -14.19 14.69
N GLU A 42 -8.63 -14.64 14.18
CA GLU A 42 -7.68 -15.41 15.00
C GLU A 42 -6.46 -14.60 15.45
N ALA A 43 -6.29 -13.39 14.92
CA ALA A 43 -5.18 -12.53 15.31
C ALA A 43 -5.53 -11.77 16.61
N ALA A 44 -4.63 -11.83 17.57
CA ALA A 44 -4.70 -10.98 18.76
C ALA A 44 -4.24 -9.55 18.40
N PHE A 45 -5.02 -8.55 18.81
CA PHE A 45 -4.66 -7.14 18.73
C PHE A 45 -5.07 -6.47 20.03
N ASP A 46 -4.10 -5.88 20.73
CA ASP A 46 -4.32 -5.09 21.93
C ASP A 46 -4.30 -3.60 21.55
N ALA A 47 -5.44 -2.94 21.70
CA ALA A 47 -5.57 -1.50 21.43
C ALA A 47 -4.88 -0.61 22.47
N ALA A 48 -4.62 -1.12 23.68
CA ALA A 48 -3.90 -0.40 24.74
C ALA A 48 -2.38 -0.43 24.52
N ALA A 49 -1.88 -1.49 23.86
CA ALA A 49 -0.47 -1.65 23.50
C ALA A 49 -0.34 -2.08 22.02
N PRO A 50 -0.69 -1.18 21.07
CA PRO A 50 -0.82 -1.55 19.67
C PRO A 50 0.53 -1.89 19.06
N ALA A 51 0.66 -3.14 18.61
CA ALA A 51 1.80 -3.61 17.82
C ALA A 51 1.44 -3.68 16.34
N TRP A 52 2.44 -3.49 15.47
CA TRP A 52 2.26 -3.70 14.04
C TRP A 52 1.95 -5.16 13.74
N LEU A 53 0.95 -5.40 12.91
CA LEU A 53 0.57 -6.73 12.44
C LEU A 53 0.68 -6.81 10.92
N ALA A 54 1.15 -7.97 10.43
CA ALA A 54 1.19 -8.25 9.00
C ALA A 54 -0.21 -8.12 8.36
N LYS A 55 -0.25 -7.58 7.14
CA LYS A 55 -1.52 -7.28 6.44
C LYS A 55 -2.44 -8.50 6.25
N ALA A 56 -1.89 -9.72 6.23
CA ALA A 56 -2.67 -10.95 6.14
C ALA A 56 -3.66 -11.15 7.30
N ASN A 57 -3.44 -10.49 8.44
CA ASN A 57 -4.35 -10.52 9.58
C ASN A 57 -5.63 -9.72 9.37
N PHE A 58 -5.70 -8.95 8.30
CA PHE A 58 -6.81 -8.03 8.03
C PHE A 58 -7.57 -8.38 6.75
N VAL A 59 -8.81 -7.93 6.66
CA VAL A 59 -9.50 -7.83 5.39
C VAL A 59 -8.79 -6.78 4.53
N MET A 60 -8.28 -7.20 3.37
CA MET A 60 -7.50 -6.33 2.50
C MET A 60 -7.56 -6.81 1.03
N LEU A 61 -7.34 -5.90 0.08
CA LEU A 61 -7.55 -6.11 -1.36
C LEU A 61 -6.80 -7.32 -1.95
N MET A 62 -5.60 -7.60 -1.44
CA MET A 62 -4.80 -8.69 -1.99
C MET A 62 -5.42 -10.08 -1.75
N LEU A 63 -6.21 -10.24 -0.68
CA LEU A 63 -6.92 -11.49 -0.35
C LEU A 63 -8.43 -11.41 -0.60
N HIS A 64 -9.00 -10.20 -0.58
CA HIS A 64 -10.43 -9.96 -0.63
C HIS A 64 -10.73 -8.86 -1.65
N GLU A 65 -10.47 -9.15 -2.91
CA GLU A 65 -10.62 -8.21 -4.04
C GLU A 65 -12.01 -7.61 -4.15
N GLN A 66 -13.04 -8.35 -3.73
CA GLN A 66 -14.44 -7.92 -3.79
C GLN A 66 -14.70 -6.61 -3.03
N VAL A 67 -13.91 -6.32 -1.97
CA VAL A 67 -14.09 -5.08 -1.19
C VAL A 67 -13.81 -3.82 -2.00
N ALA A 68 -13.08 -3.91 -3.12
CA ALA A 68 -12.91 -2.77 -4.03
C ALA A 68 -14.21 -2.38 -4.76
N GLY A 69 -15.14 -3.30 -4.90
CA GLY A 69 -16.47 -3.03 -5.46
C GLY A 69 -17.40 -2.24 -4.53
N LEU A 70 -17.04 -2.14 -3.24
CA LEU A 70 -17.78 -1.32 -2.27
C LEU A 70 -17.40 0.16 -2.44
N ARG A 71 -18.37 1.05 -2.32
CA ARG A 71 -18.14 2.49 -2.21
C ARG A 71 -18.33 2.89 -0.75
N THR A 72 -17.28 3.36 -0.13
CA THR A 72 -17.33 3.70 1.29
C THR A 72 -17.04 5.17 1.52
N ARG A 73 -17.75 5.76 2.49
CA ARG A 73 -17.55 7.14 2.95
C ARG A 73 -17.49 7.14 4.47
N TYR A 74 -16.44 7.72 5.01
CA TYR A 74 -16.27 7.90 6.45
C TYR A 74 -16.56 9.35 6.84
N ALA A 75 -17.51 9.55 7.75
CA ALA A 75 -17.79 10.85 8.36
C ALA A 75 -17.14 10.87 9.74
N ALA A 76 -16.07 11.67 9.91
CA ALA A 76 -15.32 11.76 11.16
C ALA A 76 -16.17 12.30 12.31
N GLN A 77 -17.06 13.28 12.03
CA GLN A 77 -18.09 13.69 12.97
C GLN A 77 -19.12 12.57 13.10
N GLY A 78 -19.28 12.01 14.31
CA GLY A 78 -20.15 10.88 14.58
C GLY A 78 -19.57 9.51 14.23
N GLU A 79 -18.32 9.45 13.77
CA GLU A 79 -17.61 8.20 13.46
C GLU A 79 -18.45 7.21 12.64
N GLN A 80 -19.11 7.68 11.60
CA GLN A 80 -20.00 6.88 10.76
C GLN A 80 -19.32 6.41 9.48
N LEU A 81 -19.40 5.11 9.19
CA LEU A 81 -19.00 4.53 7.91
C LEU A 81 -20.24 4.16 7.10
N SER A 82 -20.45 4.81 5.96
CA SER A 82 -21.46 4.41 4.97
C SER A 82 -20.82 3.50 3.93
N ILE A 83 -21.50 2.42 3.58
CA ILE A 83 -21.08 1.45 2.56
C ILE A 83 -22.22 1.29 1.56
N ARG A 84 -21.90 1.53 0.27
CA ARG A 84 -22.81 1.26 -0.85
C ARG A 84 -22.25 0.08 -1.64
N THR A 85 -23.11 -0.90 -1.89
CA THR A 85 -22.84 -2.09 -2.72
C THR A 85 -23.11 -1.81 -4.19
N ALA A 86 -22.68 -2.69 -5.08
CA ALA A 86 -22.82 -2.51 -6.54
C ALA A 86 -24.28 -2.47 -7.01
N ASP A 87 -25.19 -3.12 -6.29
CA ASP A 87 -26.65 -3.09 -6.52
C ASP A 87 -27.33 -1.80 -6.01
N GLY A 88 -26.55 -0.86 -5.45
CA GLY A 88 -27.00 0.44 -5.00
C GLY A 88 -27.51 0.50 -3.55
N HIS A 89 -27.59 -0.65 -2.84
CA HIS A 89 -27.95 -0.64 -1.43
C HIS A 89 -26.91 0.07 -0.59
N GLU A 90 -27.34 0.94 0.32
CA GLU A 90 -26.47 1.68 1.24
C GLU A 90 -26.80 1.33 2.69
N ARG A 91 -25.76 1.05 3.48
CA ARG A 91 -25.86 0.84 4.93
C ARG A 91 -24.88 1.76 5.65
N ALA A 92 -25.30 2.27 6.79
CA ALA A 92 -24.47 3.13 7.65
C ALA A 92 -24.20 2.43 8.97
N PHE A 93 -22.94 2.53 9.43
CA PHE A 93 -22.43 1.86 10.62
C PHE A 93 -21.80 2.89 11.55
N PRO A 94 -22.35 3.13 12.76
CA PRO A 94 -21.75 3.99 13.75
C PRO A 94 -20.55 3.28 14.42
N LEU A 95 -19.34 3.62 14.00
CA LEU A 95 -18.11 2.93 14.44
C LEU A 95 -17.74 3.27 15.91
N GLY A 96 -18.27 4.33 16.47
CA GLY A 96 -18.10 4.69 17.88
C GLY A 96 -18.87 3.78 18.85
N THR A 97 -19.75 2.89 18.36
CA THR A 97 -20.56 2.02 19.22
C THR A 97 -20.22 0.54 19.02
N PRO A 98 -20.25 -0.29 20.11
CA PRO A 98 -20.05 -1.73 19.99
C PRO A 98 -21.05 -2.40 19.03
N ALA A 99 -22.31 -1.98 19.04
CA ALA A 99 -23.36 -2.53 18.19
C ALA A 99 -23.10 -2.23 16.70
N GLY A 100 -22.65 -1.00 16.37
CA GLY A 100 -22.29 -0.61 15.00
C GLY A 100 -21.07 -1.37 14.48
N ARG A 101 -20.05 -1.56 15.32
CA ARG A 101 -18.86 -2.37 14.99
C ARG A 101 -19.22 -3.83 14.73
N ALA A 102 -20.08 -4.43 15.56
CA ALA A 102 -20.57 -5.79 15.36
C ALA A 102 -21.42 -5.91 14.09
N ALA A 103 -22.32 -4.95 13.82
CA ALA A 103 -23.10 -4.90 12.59
C ALA A 103 -22.21 -4.83 11.34
N LEU A 104 -21.11 -4.07 11.38
CA LEU A 104 -20.13 -4.00 10.30
C LEU A 104 -19.44 -5.36 10.09
N GLY A 105 -19.06 -6.07 11.17
CA GLY A 105 -18.47 -7.42 11.08
C GLY A 105 -19.42 -8.41 10.39
N ARG A 106 -20.71 -8.43 10.80
CA ARG A 106 -21.75 -9.26 10.16
C ARG A 106 -21.91 -8.93 8.68
N PHE A 107 -21.97 -7.63 8.34
CA PHE A 107 -22.05 -7.19 6.94
C PHE A 107 -20.92 -7.80 6.10
N PHE A 108 -19.67 -7.76 6.57
CA PHE A 108 -18.54 -8.31 5.80
C PHE A 108 -18.58 -9.84 5.72
N LEU A 109 -19.03 -10.53 6.75
CA LEU A 109 -19.20 -11.98 6.69
C LEU A 109 -20.28 -12.37 5.66
N GLU A 110 -21.43 -11.66 5.66
CA GLU A 110 -22.51 -11.83 4.68
C GLU A 110 -22.05 -11.49 3.26
N PHE A 111 -21.25 -10.43 3.09
CA PHE A 111 -20.74 -9.98 1.80
C PHE A 111 -19.69 -10.94 1.21
N MET A 112 -18.91 -11.63 2.05
CA MET A 112 -17.82 -12.52 1.63
C MET A 112 -17.88 -13.90 2.30
N PRO A 113 -19.00 -14.65 2.22
CA PRO A 113 -19.18 -15.89 3.00
C PRO A 113 -18.22 -17.00 2.59
N ARG A 114 -17.65 -16.96 1.38
CA ARG A 114 -16.65 -17.93 0.90
C ARG A 114 -15.21 -17.56 1.24
N ARG A 115 -14.98 -16.36 1.77
CA ARG A 115 -13.64 -15.80 2.06
C ARG A 115 -13.40 -15.57 3.55
N LEU A 116 -14.46 -15.42 4.33
CA LEU A 116 -14.41 -15.23 5.78
C LEU A 116 -15.09 -16.41 6.46
N THR A 117 -14.44 -16.95 7.46
CA THR A 117 -14.97 -18.07 8.27
C THR A 117 -15.71 -17.61 9.52
N ALA A 118 -15.53 -16.32 9.88
CA ALA A 118 -16.21 -15.68 11.00
C ALA A 118 -16.23 -14.16 10.81
N GLU A 119 -17.01 -13.46 11.65
CA GLU A 119 -17.14 -11.99 11.61
C GLU A 119 -15.79 -11.32 11.88
N PRO A 120 -15.25 -10.50 10.94
CA PRO A 120 -14.06 -9.72 11.22
C PRO A 120 -14.37 -8.62 12.24
N ARG A 121 -13.44 -8.34 13.14
CA ARG A 121 -13.59 -7.30 14.16
C ARG A 121 -13.02 -5.99 13.65
N LEU A 122 -13.79 -4.90 13.75
CA LEU A 122 -13.24 -3.58 13.53
C LEU A 122 -12.32 -3.21 14.69
N VAL A 123 -11.07 -2.87 14.38
CA VAL A 123 -10.06 -2.44 15.35
C VAL A 123 -9.58 -1.03 15.04
N GLU A 124 -9.27 -0.30 16.09
CA GLU A 124 -8.57 0.98 16.10
C GLU A 124 -7.70 1.07 17.37
N ALA A 125 -6.68 1.89 17.33
CA ALA A 125 -5.91 2.26 18.53
C ALA A 125 -5.39 3.69 18.40
N GLN A 126 -5.31 4.39 19.52
CA GLN A 126 -4.86 5.77 19.55
C GLN A 126 -3.44 5.89 19.01
N GLY A 127 -3.23 6.79 18.06
CA GLY A 127 -1.92 7.04 17.47
C GLY A 127 -1.37 5.91 16.61
N HIS A 128 -2.13 4.82 16.38
CA HIS A 128 -1.76 3.71 15.52
C HIS A 128 -2.41 3.84 14.13
N GLN A 129 -1.73 3.37 13.09
CA GLN A 129 -2.26 3.28 11.73
C GLN A 129 -1.99 1.89 11.17
N PHE A 130 -3.01 1.26 10.60
CA PHE A 130 -2.92 -0.10 10.05
C PHE A 130 -2.32 -0.10 8.64
N THR A 131 -1.17 0.57 8.49
CA THR A 131 -0.41 0.61 7.24
C THR A 131 0.33 -0.70 6.97
N ASP A 132 0.88 -0.86 5.76
CA ASP A 132 1.67 -2.05 5.40
C ASP A 132 3.12 -1.96 5.92
N LYS A 133 3.48 -0.85 6.57
CA LYS A 133 4.75 -0.60 7.23
C LYS A 133 4.52 -0.31 8.70
N ALA A 134 5.46 -0.72 9.55
CA ALA A 134 5.41 -0.40 10.99
C ALA A 134 5.59 1.11 11.22
N GLU A 135 6.38 1.74 10.38
CA GLU A 135 6.65 3.17 10.42
C GLU A 135 5.45 3.97 9.85
N LYS A 136 5.26 5.16 10.37
CA LYS A 136 4.19 6.08 9.95
C LYS A 136 4.54 6.84 8.67
N TYR A 137 4.75 6.10 7.59
CA TYR A 137 5.09 6.70 6.30
C TYR A 137 3.86 7.17 5.54
N VAL A 138 4.07 8.23 4.75
CA VAL A 138 3.14 8.74 3.76
C VAL A 138 3.58 8.25 2.38
N SER A 139 2.67 7.76 1.57
CA SER A 139 3.00 7.22 0.25
C SER A 139 2.79 8.26 -0.85
N LEU A 140 3.76 8.35 -1.78
CA LEU A 140 3.75 9.25 -2.92
C LEU A 140 3.85 8.47 -4.23
N ILE A 141 3.10 8.90 -5.24
CA ILE A 141 3.16 8.44 -6.63
C ILE A 141 3.37 9.64 -7.57
N ASN A 142 4.24 9.48 -8.55
CA ASN A 142 4.36 10.37 -9.69
C ASN A 142 3.44 9.89 -10.82
N LEU A 143 2.47 10.72 -11.21
CA LEU A 143 1.54 10.40 -12.29
C LEU A 143 2.21 10.20 -13.65
N ALA A 144 3.34 10.86 -13.90
CA ALA A 144 4.11 10.62 -15.12
C ALA A 144 4.64 9.18 -15.19
N SER A 145 5.00 8.57 -14.05
CA SER A 145 5.40 7.17 -13.98
C SER A 145 4.23 6.24 -14.32
N VAL A 146 3.02 6.55 -13.87
CA VAL A 146 1.82 5.78 -14.22
C VAL A 146 1.53 5.88 -15.72
N ARG A 147 1.58 7.10 -16.30
CA ARG A 147 1.38 7.30 -17.74
C ARG A 147 2.43 6.58 -18.59
N GLU A 148 3.68 6.50 -18.13
CA GLU A 148 4.71 5.74 -18.84
C GLU A 148 4.41 4.23 -18.82
N LEU A 149 3.88 3.69 -17.72
CA LEU A 149 3.42 2.30 -17.67
C LEU A 149 2.23 2.08 -18.62
N GLU A 150 1.24 2.99 -18.65
CA GLU A 150 0.12 2.93 -19.59
C GLU A 150 0.58 2.88 -21.03
N LYS A 151 1.49 3.78 -21.40
CA LYS A 151 2.09 3.82 -22.73
C LYS A 151 2.82 2.53 -23.08
N ARG A 152 3.64 2.01 -22.15
CA ARG A 152 4.46 0.82 -22.35
C ARG A 152 3.62 -0.45 -22.46
N TRP A 153 2.55 -0.55 -21.70
CA TRP A 153 1.69 -1.74 -21.68
C TRP A 153 0.51 -1.66 -22.66
N GLY A 154 0.27 -0.49 -23.27
CA GLY A 154 -0.87 -0.28 -24.14
C GLY A 154 -2.22 -0.37 -23.42
N GLU A 155 -2.23 -0.11 -22.10
CA GLU A 155 -3.38 -0.32 -21.22
C GLU A 155 -3.59 0.90 -20.30
N SER A 156 -4.84 1.25 -20.03
CA SER A 156 -5.17 2.28 -19.03
C SER A 156 -4.99 1.73 -17.61
N LEU A 157 -4.40 2.54 -16.73
CA LEU A 157 -4.18 2.24 -15.33
C LEU A 157 -4.79 3.33 -14.44
N ASP A 158 -5.88 3.00 -13.74
CA ASP A 158 -6.37 3.89 -12.70
C ASP A 158 -5.31 4.07 -11.60
N PRO A 159 -4.79 5.29 -11.36
CA PRO A 159 -3.75 5.54 -10.34
C PRO A 159 -4.16 5.12 -8.93
N LEU A 160 -5.47 5.08 -8.63
CA LEU A 160 -5.97 4.66 -7.31
C LEU A 160 -5.70 3.19 -6.99
N ARG A 161 -5.29 2.37 -7.97
CA ARG A 161 -4.76 1.01 -7.72
C ARG A 161 -3.57 1.01 -6.75
N PHE A 162 -2.77 2.06 -6.82
CA PHE A 162 -1.56 2.18 -6.01
C PHE A 162 -1.82 2.69 -4.60
N ARG A 163 -3.03 3.18 -4.32
CA ARG A 163 -3.51 3.57 -2.98
C ARG A 163 -2.54 4.51 -2.25
N ALA A 164 -1.96 5.47 -2.98
CA ALA A 164 -1.08 6.47 -2.42
C ALA A 164 -1.86 7.60 -1.72
N ASN A 165 -1.16 8.32 -0.84
CA ASN A 165 -1.71 9.49 -0.15
C ASN A 165 -1.50 10.76 -0.98
N ILE A 166 -0.33 10.90 -1.62
CA ILE A 166 0.04 12.06 -2.42
C ILE A 166 0.30 11.61 -3.86
N TYR A 167 -0.36 12.25 -4.79
CA TYR A 167 -0.07 12.12 -6.22
C TYR A 167 0.51 13.43 -6.70
N ILE A 168 1.67 13.37 -7.36
CA ILE A 168 2.34 14.54 -7.95
C ILE A 168 2.33 14.47 -9.47
N ASP A 169 2.49 15.60 -10.12
CA ASP A 169 2.67 15.69 -11.57
C ASP A 169 3.76 16.70 -11.94
N GLY A 170 4.30 16.54 -13.16
CA GLY A 170 5.33 17.44 -13.71
C GLY A 170 6.77 17.02 -13.41
N ALA A 171 7.01 15.84 -12.83
CA ALA A 171 8.31 15.18 -12.81
C ALA A 171 8.49 14.29 -14.03
N ALA A 172 9.74 13.95 -14.40
CA ALA A 172 10.01 12.91 -15.38
C ALA A 172 9.49 11.54 -14.87
N PRO A 173 9.09 10.62 -15.75
CA PRO A 173 8.71 9.26 -15.34
C PRO A 173 9.79 8.60 -14.49
N PHE A 174 9.38 7.98 -13.39
CA PHE A 174 10.21 7.26 -12.40
C PHE A 174 11.26 8.10 -11.66
N ALA A 175 11.31 9.42 -11.86
CA ALA A 175 12.27 10.30 -11.18
C ALA A 175 12.17 10.20 -9.65
N GLU A 176 10.98 9.93 -9.12
CA GLU A 176 10.76 9.76 -7.68
C GLU A 176 11.56 8.60 -7.08
N MET A 177 11.96 7.61 -7.88
CA MET A 177 12.77 6.47 -7.42
C MET A 177 14.19 6.85 -7.03
N ASP A 178 14.70 7.96 -7.58
CA ASP A 178 16.05 8.46 -7.35
C ASP A 178 16.12 9.52 -6.24
N TRP A 179 14.97 9.81 -5.59
CA TRP A 179 14.90 10.78 -4.50
C TRP A 179 15.12 10.15 -3.12
N VAL A 180 15.31 8.84 -3.01
CA VAL A 180 15.56 8.18 -1.73
C VAL A 180 16.77 8.80 -1.02
N GLY A 181 16.60 9.17 0.25
CA GLY A 181 17.58 9.89 1.05
C GLY A 181 17.59 11.41 0.84
N ARG A 182 16.72 11.95 -0.04
CA ARG A 182 16.59 13.40 -0.27
C ARG A 182 15.40 13.96 0.49
N GLU A 183 15.45 15.27 0.71
CA GLU A 183 14.31 16.02 1.23
C GLU A 183 13.43 16.51 0.07
N ILE A 184 12.12 16.41 0.26
CA ILE A 184 11.08 16.89 -0.65
C ILE A 184 10.24 17.94 0.07
N GLY A 185 10.06 19.10 -0.54
CA GLY A 185 9.22 20.20 -0.06
C GLY A 185 7.90 20.29 -0.82
N PHE A 186 6.83 20.56 -0.06
CA PHE A 186 5.48 20.84 -0.57
C PHE A 186 5.00 22.16 0.04
N GLY A 187 5.41 23.30 -0.53
CA GLY A 187 5.19 24.58 0.12
C GLY A 187 5.94 24.66 1.45
N ASN A 188 5.21 24.70 2.57
CA ASN A 188 5.79 24.76 3.91
C ASN A 188 5.88 23.39 4.61
N VAL A 189 5.45 22.31 3.97
CA VAL A 189 5.61 20.92 4.47
C VAL A 189 6.88 20.33 3.88
N PHE A 190 7.73 19.72 4.73
CA PHE A 190 8.90 18.99 4.27
C PHE A 190 8.83 17.53 4.69
N ALA A 191 9.45 16.67 3.89
CA ALA A 191 9.52 15.25 4.15
C ALA A 191 10.82 14.64 3.61
N GLU A 192 11.35 13.65 4.31
CA GLU A 192 12.45 12.82 3.83
C GLU A 192 11.90 11.64 3.01
N VAL A 193 12.51 11.37 1.86
CA VAL A 193 12.18 10.23 1.01
C VAL A 193 12.90 8.99 1.55
N MET A 194 12.16 8.09 2.21
CA MET A 194 12.75 7.00 2.99
C MET A 194 13.13 5.80 2.13
N GLN A 195 12.26 5.38 1.23
CA GLN A 195 12.46 4.17 0.43
C GLN A 195 11.48 4.09 -0.76
N ARG A 196 11.84 3.30 -1.77
CA ARG A 196 10.95 2.93 -2.85
C ARG A 196 9.78 2.09 -2.33
N ASN A 197 8.63 2.18 -3.00
CA ASN A 197 7.41 1.48 -2.60
C ASN A 197 7.19 0.25 -3.50
N GLY A 198 7.58 -0.93 -3.01
CA GLY A 198 7.35 -2.20 -3.71
C GLY A 198 5.88 -2.56 -3.78
N ARG A 199 5.38 -2.83 -4.99
CA ARG A 199 3.98 -3.15 -5.23
C ARG A 199 3.68 -4.62 -5.00
N CYS A 200 2.50 -4.90 -4.45
CA CYS A 200 1.99 -6.25 -4.22
C CYS A 200 0.74 -6.49 -5.09
N ALA A 201 0.24 -7.72 -5.09
CA ALA A 201 -0.92 -8.12 -5.90
C ALA A 201 -2.23 -7.36 -5.56
N ALA A 202 -2.26 -6.50 -4.54
CA ALA A 202 -3.39 -5.58 -4.33
C ALA A 202 -3.56 -4.61 -5.52
N THR A 203 -2.46 -4.24 -6.21
CA THR A 203 -2.50 -3.37 -7.38
C THR A 203 -3.08 -4.05 -8.63
N ASN A 204 -3.25 -5.38 -8.60
CA ASN A 204 -3.91 -6.14 -9.67
C ASN A 204 -5.43 -5.94 -9.66
N VAL A 205 -5.97 -5.45 -8.53
CA VAL A 205 -7.40 -5.25 -8.34
C VAL A 205 -7.84 -3.92 -8.94
N ASN A 206 -8.84 -3.95 -9.80
CA ASN A 206 -9.47 -2.77 -10.34
C ASN A 206 -10.26 -2.04 -9.24
N PRO A 207 -9.95 -0.77 -8.94
CA PRO A 207 -10.60 -0.04 -7.85
C PRO A 207 -12.07 0.29 -8.11
N GLN A 208 -12.52 0.13 -9.36
CA GLN A 208 -13.90 0.38 -9.75
C GLN A 208 -14.77 -0.87 -9.71
N THR A 209 -14.23 -2.02 -10.14
CA THR A 209 -15.01 -3.25 -10.34
C THR A 209 -14.67 -4.34 -9.32
N GLY A 210 -13.53 -4.27 -8.62
CA GLY A 210 -13.02 -5.33 -7.77
C GLY A 210 -12.42 -6.52 -8.53
N ALA A 211 -12.41 -6.49 -9.85
CA ALA A 211 -11.81 -7.56 -10.66
C ALA A 211 -10.28 -7.51 -10.59
N ARG A 212 -9.63 -8.68 -10.63
CA ARG A 212 -8.18 -8.78 -10.88
C ARG A 212 -7.94 -8.76 -12.39
N ASP A 213 -7.85 -7.58 -12.95
CA ASP A 213 -7.77 -7.36 -14.40
C ASP A 213 -6.34 -7.07 -14.90
N ARG A 214 -5.36 -7.01 -14.02
CA ARG A 214 -3.96 -6.69 -14.33
C ARG A 214 -3.01 -7.53 -13.48
N ASP A 215 -1.78 -7.71 -13.96
CA ASP A 215 -0.64 -8.18 -13.15
C ASP A 215 0.43 -7.10 -13.07
N VAL A 216 0.17 -6.06 -12.27
CA VAL A 216 1.06 -4.90 -12.16
C VAL A 216 2.44 -5.27 -11.61
N PRO A 217 2.60 -6.01 -10.48
CA PRO A 217 3.92 -6.37 -9.98
C PRO A 217 4.70 -7.29 -10.92
N GLY A 218 4.02 -8.19 -11.62
CA GLY A 218 4.63 -9.08 -12.60
C GLY A 218 5.17 -8.31 -13.80
N LYS A 219 4.36 -7.41 -14.38
CA LYS A 219 4.78 -6.54 -15.50
C LYS A 219 5.91 -5.59 -15.10
N LEU A 220 5.84 -4.94 -13.92
CA LEU A 220 6.94 -4.12 -13.42
C LEU A 220 8.25 -4.91 -13.32
N ARG A 221 8.18 -6.14 -12.84
CA ARG A 221 9.36 -7.00 -12.73
C ARG A 221 9.91 -7.41 -14.09
N ALA A 222 9.04 -7.79 -15.02
CA ALA A 222 9.45 -8.17 -16.38
C ALA A 222 10.14 -7.03 -17.11
N ASP A 223 9.61 -5.80 -16.96
CA ASP A 223 10.09 -4.65 -17.72
C ASP A 223 11.26 -3.91 -17.06
N PHE A 224 11.31 -3.88 -15.72
CA PHE A 224 12.26 -3.05 -14.98
C PHE A 224 13.15 -3.85 -14.01
N GLY A 225 12.96 -5.16 -13.86
CA GLY A 225 13.71 -5.99 -12.92
C GLY A 225 13.32 -5.80 -11.44
N HIS A 226 12.36 -4.92 -11.14
CA HIS A 226 11.84 -4.66 -9.79
C HIS A 226 10.33 -4.48 -9.82
N LYS A 227 9.70 -4.44 -8.65
CA LYS A 227 8.26 -4.21 -8.51
C LYS A 227 7.92 -2.85 -7.90
N ASP A 228 8.86 -1.91 -7.90
CA ASP A 228 8.71 -0.63 -7.23
C ASP A 228 8.01 0.40 -8.13
N LEU A 229 7.14 1.19 -7.52
CA LEU A 229 6.51 2.37 -8.11
C LEU A 229 6.13 3.35 -7.02
N GLY A 230 6.64 4.58 -7.09
CA GLY A 230 6.49 5.58 -6.05
C GLY A 230 7.38 5.33 -4.83
N VAL A 231 7.25 6.17 -3.83
CA VAL A 231 8.09 6.20 -2.64
C VAL A 231 7.30 6.38 -1.36
N TYR A 232 7.95 6.10 -0.24
CA TYR A 232 7.48 6.41 1.10
C TYR A 232 8.21 7.62 1.66
N LEU A 233 7.46 8.51 2.31
CA LEU A 233 7.91 9.74 2.92
C LEU A 233 7.75 9.72 4.42
N LYS A 234 8.70 10.30 5.15
CA LYS A 234 8.60 10.64 6.57
C LYS A 234 8.48 12.16 6.68
N ILE A 235 7.39 12.66 7.24
CA ILE A 235 7.20 14.10 7.42
C ILE A 235 8.22 14.62 8.42
N THR A 236 9.01 15.62 8.03
CA THR A 236 10.06 16.25 8.83
C THR A 236 9.64 17.62 9.34
N GLN A 237 8.80 18.34 8.58
CA GLN A 237 8.25 19.64 8.98
C GLN A 237 6.74 19.67 8.80
N SER A 238 6.06 20.11 9.87
CA SER A 238 4.60 20.25 9.92
C SER A 238 4.12 21.42 9.05
N GLY A 239 2.90 21.27 8.49
CA GLY A 239 2.25 22.32 7.73
C GLY A 239 0.95 21.86 7.10
N LEU A 240 0.31 22.72 6.32
CA LEU A 240 -0.85 22.41 5.51
C LEU A 240 -0.38 22.02 4.10
N LEU A 241 -0.72 20.81 3.68
CA LEU A 241 -0.50 20.34 2.30
C LEU A 241 -1.80 20.45 1.51
N SER A 242 -1.75 21.08 0.35
CA SER A 242 -2.91 21.29 -0.53
C SER A 242 -2.68 20.76 -1.94
N ALA A 243 -3.75 20.37 -2.60
CA ALA A 243 -3.70 20.13 -4.04
C ALA A 243 -3.31 21.43 -4.76
N GLY A 244 -2.37 21.32 -5.71
CA GLY A 244 -1.79 22.49 -6.41
C GLY A 244 -0.48 22.99 -5.81
N ASP A 245 -0.13 22.63 -4.58
CA ASP A 245 1.12 23.08 -3.95
C ASP A 245 2.34 22.71 -4.81
N PRO A 246 3.33 23.60 -4.91
CA PRO A 246 4.57 23.33 -5.61
C PRO A 246 5.34 22.20 -4.92
N VAL A 247 6.00 21.35 -5.72
CA VAL A 247 6.87 20.29 -5.23
C VAL A 247 8.30 20.57 -5.65
N VAL A 248 9.20 20.58 -4.67
CA VAL A 248 10.63 20.85 -4.85
C VAL A 248 11.43 19.71 -4.23
N ILE A 249 12.48 19.27 -4.91
CA ILE A 249 13.45 18.32 -4.35
C ILE A 249 14.68 19.12 -3.96
N GLU A 250 14.96 19.15 -2.65
CA GLU A 250 16.13 19.83 -2.14
C GLU A 250 17.43 19.11 -2.54
N PRO A 251 18.48 19.87 -2.90
CA PRO A 251 19.78 19.28 -3.15
C PRO A 251 20.30 18.60 -1.89
N VAL A 252 20.98 17.45 -2.02
CA VAL A 252 21.73 16.87 -0.89
C VAL A 252 22.81 17.86 -0.48
N MET A 253 22.79 18.30 0.78
CA MET A 253 23.84 19.17 1.32
C MET A 253 25.17 18.42 1.28
N GLY A 254 26.03 18.75 0.29
CA GLY A 254 27.39 18.22 0.20
C GLY A 254 27.80 17.55 -1.11
N GLU A 255 26.90 17.26 -2.04
CA GLU A 255 27.31 16.71 -3.34
C GLU A 255 27.43 17.80 -4.41
N LYS A 256 28.68 18.00 -4.92
CA LYS A 256 28.92 18.71 -6.18
C LYS A 256 28.20 17.95 -7.30
N ARG A 257 27.36 18.67 -8.08
CA ARG A 257 26.71 18.17 -9.29
C ARG A 257 27.74 17.54 -10.23
N GLU A 258 27.86 16.25 -10.24
CA GLU A 258 28.25 15.54 -11.44
C GLU A 258 26.98 15.20 -12.20
N ALA A 259 26.87 15.67 -13.43
CA ALA A 259 25.77 15.36 -14.32
C ALA A 259 25.85 13.87 -14.67
N SER A 260 25.18 13.03 -13.90
CA SER A 260 25.02 11.62 -14.25
C SER A 260 23.90 11.55 -15.29
N GLY A 261 24.30 11.25 -16.52
CA GLY A 261 23.41 10.87 -17.60
C GLY A 261 22.48 9.73 -17.13
N ALA A 262 21.23 9.79 -17.59
CA ALA A 262 20.20 8.81 -17.32
C ALA A 262 20.72 7.38 -17.57
N ALA A 263 21.19 6.72 -16.52
CA ALA A 263 21.45 5.29 -16.56
C ALA A 263 20.10 4.60 -16.36
N ALA A 264 19.56 4.07 -17.47
CA ALA A 264 18.49 3.07 -17.41
C ALA A 264 18.87 2.04 -16.33
N GLY A 265 18.02 1.92 -15.30
CA GLY A 265 18.31 1.12 -14.12
C GLY A 265 18.77 -0.28 -14.48
N ARG A 266 20.01 -0.56 -14.21
CA ARG A 266 20.51 -1.94 -14.21
C ARG A 266 19.78 -2.65 -13.07
N SER A 267 18.94 -3.62 -13.43
CA SER A 267 18.41 -4.59 -12.49
C SER A 267 19.59 -5.21 -11.74
N THR A 268 19.69 -4.97 -10.43
CA THR A 268 20.58 -5.81 -9.62
C THR A 268 20.07 -7.24 -9.78
N PRO A 269 20.91 -8.19 -10.21
CA PRO A 269 20.51 -9.60 -10.30
C PRO A 269 19.93 -10.00 -8.92
N TYR A 270 18.83 -10.78 -8.93
CA TYR A 270 18.33 -11.36 -7.70
C TYR A 270 19.47 -12.08 -6.98
N ASP A 271 19.60 -11.85 -5.67
CA ASP A 271 20.44 -12.72 -4.84
C ASP A 271 19.93 -14.16 -5.06
N PRO A 272 20.79 -15.10 -5.52
CA PRO A 272 20.38 -16.46 -5.80
C PRO A 272 19.77 -17.19 -4.58
N ASN A 273 19.97 -16.62 -3.39
CA ASN A 273 19.47 -17.15 -2.14
C ASN A 273 18.10 -16.58 -1.74
N GLN A 274 17.53 -15.67 -2.53
CA GLN A 274 16.20 -15.12 -2.22
C GLN A 274 15.09 -16.00 -2.76
N LEU A 275 14.02 -16.10 -1.95
CA LEU A 275 12.74 -16.69 -2.34
C LEU A 275 11.71 -15.59 -2.61
N ILE A 276 10.76 -15.92 -3.49
CA ILE A 276 9.62 -15.06 -3.80
C ILE A 276 8.33 -15.82 -3.55
N CYS A 277 7.38 -15.18 -2.88
CA CYS A 277 6.01 -15.68 -2.80
C CYS A 277 5.27 -15.32 -4.10
N THR A 278 4.84 -16.32 -4.87
CA THR A 278 4.14 -16.13 -6.14
C THR A 278 2.74 -15.53 -5.98
N ALA A 279 2.16 -15.60 -4.76
CA ALA A 279 0.85 -15.04 -4.48
C ALA A 279 0.87 -13.52 -4.23
N CYS A 280 1.98 -12.96 -3.70
CA CYS A 280 2.06 -11.53 -3.36
C CYS A 280 3.35 -10.85 -3.77
N TYR A 281 4.27 -11.60 -4.38
CA TYR A 281 5.59 -11.14 -4.77
C TYR A 281 6.48 -10.65 -3.62
N TYR A 282 6.19 -11.10 -2.38
CA TYR A 282 7.06 -10.85 -1.24
C TYR A 282 8.39 -11.56 -1.45
N LEU A 283 9.48 -10.78 -1.42
CA LEU A 283 10.84 -11.24 -1.60
C LEU A 283 11.52 -11.34 -0.25
N PHE A 284 12.15 -12.47 0.05
CA PHE A 284 12.82 -12.66 1.32
C PHE A 284 13.99 -13.63 1.20
N ASP A 285 14.99 -13.46 2.06
CA ASP A 285 16.06 -14.42 2.25
C ASP A 285 15.65 -15.38 3.40
N PRO A 286 15.38 -16.66 3.11
CA PRO A 286 14.92 -17.61 4.11
C PRO A 286 15.97 -17.83 5.22
N ARG A 287 17.27 -17.65 4.94
CA ARG A 287 18.35 -17.77 5.92
C ARG A 287 18.27 -16.71 7.03
N LYS A 288 17.62 -15.57 6.77
CA LYS A 288 17.34 -14.54 7.79
C LYS A 288 16.29 -14.99 8.80
N LEU A 289 15.48 -15.98 8.44
CA LEU A 289 14.48 -16.59 9.32
C LEU A 289 15.07 -17.81 10.05
N ASN A 290 15.83 -18.64 9.34
CA ASN A 290 16.56 -19.76 9.87
C ASN A 290 17.76 -20.06 8.96
N ALA A 291 18.98 -20.06 9.52
CA ALA A 291 20.22 -20.24 8.76
C ALA A 291 20.27 -21.55 7.95
N ALA A 292 19.53 -22.58 8.36
CA ALA A 292 19.43 -23.86 7.63
C ALA A 292 18.51 -23.80 6.40
N TRP A 293 17.71 -22.74 6.21
CA TRP A 293 16.78 -22.65 5.10
C TRP A 293 17.45 -21.98 3.90
N THR A 294 17.64 -22.74 2.84
CA THR A 294 18.30 -22.28 1.62
C THR A 294 17.43 -22.39 0.37
N ALA A 295 16.35 -23.15 0.43
CA ALA A 295 15.47 -23.43 -0.70
C ALA A 295 13.99 -23.50 -0.25
N PRO A 296 13.00 -23.40 -1.15
CA PRO A 296 11.59 -23.51 -0.82
C PRO A 296 11.21 -24.78 -0.05
N ARG A 297 11.88 -25.90 -0.36
CA ARG A 297 11.67 -27.21 0.32
C ARG A 297 12.08 -27.20 1.79
N ASP A 298 12.97 -26.32 2.19
CA ASP A 298 13.47 -26.22 3.57
C ASP A 298 12.48 -25.46 4.47
N LEU A 299 11.51 -24.76 3.89
CA LEU A 299 10.45 -24.11 4.64
C LEU A 299 9.53 -25.16 5.28
N PRO A 300 9.16 -25.01 6.56
CA PRO A 300 8.29 -25.99 7.24
C PRO A 300 6.91 -26.07 6.56
N GLU A 301 6.21 -27.19 6.77
CA GLU A 301 4.88 -27.41 6.16
C GLU A 301 3.85 -26.36 6.57
N ASN A 302 3.94 -25.91 7.79
CA ASN A 302 3.09 -24.85 8.33
C ASN A 302 3.58 -23.42 8.00
N TYR A 303 4.64 -23.27 7.20
CA TYR A 303 5.11 -21.94 6.78
C TYR A 303 3.99 -21.14 6.14
N ARG A 304 3.92 -19.88 6.53
CA ARG A 304 3.02 -18.91 5.92
C ARG A 304 3.81 -17.68 5.52
N CYS A 305 3.61 -17.21 4.30
CA CYS A 305 4.18 -15.97 3.83
C CYS A 305 3.79 -14.83 4.79
N PRO A 306 4.75 -14.10 5.38
CA PRO A 306 4.43 -13.05 6.35
C PRO A 306 3.63 -11.90 5.75
N ASP A 307 3.67 -11.73 4.42
CA ASP A 307 2.97 -10.67 3.72
C ASP A 307 1.51 -11.04 3.38
N CYS A 308 1.24 -12.28 2.95
CA CYS A 308 -0.09 -12.68 2.46
C CYS A 308 -0.67 -13.95 3.10
N GLY A 309 0.07 -14.66 3.93
CA GLY A 309 -0.37 -15.90 4.56
C GLY A 309 -0.38 -17.13 3.63
N ALA A 310 0.04 -17.01 2.37
CA ALA A 310 0.15 -18.14 1.45
C ALA A 310 1.12 -19.19 1.99
N GLY A 311 0.81 -20.49 1.77
CA GLY A 311 1.65 -21.60 2.21
C GLY A 311 2.98 -21.68 1.45
N ARG A 312 3.90 -22.54 1.96
CA ARG A 312 5.24 -22.71 1.37
C ARG A 312 5.24 -23.02 -0.13
N ASN A 313 4.21 -23.69 -0.64
CA ASN A 313 4.09 -24.02 -2.07
C ASN A 313 3.97 -22.80 -2.98
N ALA A 314 3.64 -21.63 -2.43
CA ALA A 314 3.65 -20.36 -3.14
C ALA A 314 5.05 -19.70 -3.12
N CYS A 315 6.06 -20.28 -2.47
CA CYS A 315 7.42 -19.75 -2.41
C CYS A 315 8.31 -20.49 -3.41
N VAL A 316 8.97 -19.74 -4.29
CA VAL A 316 9.88 -20.27 -5.30
C VAL A 316 11.19 -19.48 -5.28
N PRO A 317 12.31 -20.00 -5.85
CA PRO A 317 13.52 -19.23 -6.01
C PRO A 317 13.23 -17.94 -6.79
N ALA A 318 13.75 -16.80 -6.30
CA ALA A 318 13.56 -15.52 -6.98
C ALA A 318 14.39 -15.45 -8.28
N ALA A 319 15.55 -16.09 -8.29
CA ALA A 319 16.37 -16.23 -9.49
C ALA A 319 15.63 -17.08 -10.54
N GLY A 320 15.43 -16.51 -11.73
CA GLY A 320 14.72 -17.20 -12.83
C GLY A 320 13.19 -17.21 -12.71
N TYR A 321 12.61 -16.55 -11.70
CA TYR A 321 11.16 -16.38 -11.63
C TYR A 321 10.69 -15.35 -12.67
N HIS A 322 9.98 -15.82 -13.67
CA HIS A 322 9.22 -14.99 -14.61
C HIS A 322 7.73 -15.18 -14.28
N ALA A 323 7.02 -14.07 -14.05
CA ALA A 323 5.56 -14.13 -13.91
C ALA A 323 5.00 -14.81 -15.19
N LYS A 324 4.17 -15.83 -15.01
CA LYS A 324 3.45 -16.41 -16.13
C LYS A 324 2.54 -15.34 -16.72
N THR A 325 2.75 -15.01 -18.00
CA THR A 325 1.93 -14.11 -18.81
C THR A 325 0.48 -14.58 -18.87
#